data_f420eae9f65e8c422b375832556b48e5
#
_entry.id   f420eae9f65e8c422b375832556b48e5
#
_cell.length_a   1.000
_cell.length_b   1.000
_cell.length_c   1.000
_cell.angle_alpha   90.00
_cell.angle_beta   90.00
_cell.angle_gamma   90.00
#
_symmetry.space_group_name_H-M   'P 1'
#
loop_
_entity.id
_entity.type
_entity.pdbx_description
1 polymer ?
#
loop_
_entity_poly.entity_id
_entity_poly.type
_entity_poly.pdbx_seq_one_letter_code
_entity_poly.pdbx_strand_id
1 'polypeptide(L)'
;MHLIQIIRSYLGVSQQELARKVGITQADLCEMEIKPPYGRLDKYQRLSNYLGVPIHALVTNDSTLVPLSFFDKHPHAPYRKVPSRGSQVLGRAGEEAAFAYERDRLEKFNLSLAKLVIPHFKMGNRPGYDMLSFTEKGEPIYIEVKTSADDSPDYVLTNQEYLKANKAIANGEKYLIYRFTNWGTDSQRMTIIDFKEQKENGEIWPSTFMCSTISKVPVTTGIRLHREACGMSKSEQADYLGIQTCHLWRYETGEYQCPVDLYLRISEILGVEIDKLAEKYCTNIFS
;
A
#
# COMPACT_ATOMS: atom_id res chain seq x y z
N MET A 1 -8.57 -5.23 -5.19
CA MET A 1 -9.31 -4.11 -4.55
C MET A 1 -10.78 -4.19 -5.01
N HIS A 2 -11.73 -4.02 -4.10
CA HIS A 2 -13.16 -4.08 -4.47
C HIS A 2 -13.66 -2.74 -5.02
N LEU A 3 -14.67 -2.76 -5.92
CA LEU A 3 -15.22 -1.56 -6.57
C LEU A 3 -15.70 -0.51 -5.55
N ILE A 4 -16.32 -0.92 -4.45
CA ILE A 4 -16.76 0.01 -3.38
C ILE A 4 -15.55 0.77 -2.82
N GLN A 5 -14.44 0.09 -2.57
CA GLN A 5 -13.20 0.71 -2.11
C GLN A 5 -12.59 1.63 -3.18
N ILE A 6 -12.64 1.24 -4.47
CA ILE A 6 -12.20 2.07 -5.59
C ILE A 6 -13.00 3.37 -5.64
N ILE A 7 -14.33 3.26 -5.61
CA ILE A 7 -15.23 4.42 -5.61
C ILE A 7 -14.99 5.32 -4.40
N ARG A 8 -14.84 4.74 -3.21
CA ARG A 8 -14.54 5.51 -2.00
C ARG A 8 -13.19 6.25 -2.11
N SER A 9 -12.17 5.59 -2.65
CA SER A 9 -10.86 6.21 -2.92
C SER A 9 -10.96 7.33 -3.94
N TYR A 10 -11.76 7.13 -5.00
CA TYR A 10 -12.06 8.17 -6.00
C TYR A 10 -12.70 9.40 -5.37
N LEU A 11 -13.64 9.21 -4.44
CA LEU A 11 -14.32 10.28 -3.71
C LEU A 11 -13.43 10.95 -2.65
N GLY A 12 -12.28 10.36 -2.30
CA GLY A 12 -11.36 10.88 -1.28
C GLY A 12 -11.94 10.84 0.14
N VAL A 13 -12.92 9.94 0.42
CA VAL A 13 -13.59 9.86 1.72
C VAL A 13 -13.17 8.63 2.52
N SER A 14 -13.26 8.73 3.85
CA SER A 14 -13.02 7.59 4.75
C SER A 14 -14.18 6.58 4.73
N GLN A 15 -13.92 5.34 5.19
CA GLN A 15 -15.00 4.35 5.39
C GLN A 15 -16.11 4.87 6.29
N GLN A 16 -15.73 5.52 7.41
CA GLN A 16 -16.69 6.07 8.36
C GLN A 16 -17.58 7.15 7.71
N GLU A 17 -16.98 8.00 6.90
CA GLU A 17 -17.72 9.07 6.23
C GLU A 17 -18.70 8.54 5.17
N LEU A 18 -18.26 7.60 4.32
CA LEU A 18 -19.14 6.99 3.31
C LEU A 18 -20.26 6.22 4.00
N ALA A 19 -19.94 5.40 5.01
CA ALA A 19 -20.94 4.63 5.77
C ALA A 19 -22.01 5.54 6.37
N ARG A 20 -21.61 6.67 6.98
CA ARG A 20 -22.51 7.68 7.53
C ARG A 20 -23.42 8.29 6.44
N LYS A 21 -22.86 8.66 5.28
CA LYS A 21 -23.62 9.25 4.16
C LYS A 21 -24.66 8.30 3.58
N VAL A 22 -24.36 7.00 3.61
CA VAL A 22 -25.22 5.94 3.06
C VAL A 22 -26.18 5.37 4.10
N GLY A 23 -25.98 5.66 5.38
CA GLY A 23 -26.80 5.16 6.49
C GLY A 23 -26.60 3.68 6.80
N ILE A 24 -25.33 3.21 6.71
CA ILE A 24 -24.90 1.87 7.15
C ILE A 24 -23.80 2.00 8.20
N THR A 25 -23.41 0.91 8.86
CA THR A 25 -22.30 0.95 9.81
C THR A 25 -20.96 0.90 9.08
N GLN A 26 -19.90 1.44 9.72
CA GLN A 26 -18.55 1.34 9.17
C GLN A 26 -18.10 -0.13 9.05
N ALA A 27 -18.49 -0.98 10.01
CA ALA A 27 -18.20 -2.41 9.98
C ALA A 27 -18.81 -3.10 8.76
N ASP A 28 -20.07 -2.79 8.46
CA ASP A 28 -20.73 -3.29 7.25
C ASP A 28 -20.00 -2.88 5.98
N LEU A 29 -19.64 -1.60 5.87
CA LEU A 29 -18.91 -1.10 4.70
C LEU A 29 -17.56 -1.77 4.56
N CYS A 30 -16.83 -1.96 5.68
CA CYS A 30 -15.55 -2.65 5.71
C CYS A 30 -15.67 -4.08 5.17
N GLU A 31 -16.66 -4.85 5.65
CA GLU A 31 -16.89 -6.22 5.18
C GLU A 31 -17.28 -6.27 3.70
N MET A 32 -18.10 -5.32 3.24
CA MET A 32 -18.48 -5.21 1.83
C MET A 32 -17.28 -4.84 0.92
N GLU A 33 -16.27 -4.14 1.43
CA GLU A 33 -15.02 -3.84 0.72
C GLU A 33 -14.04 -5.02 0.68
N ILE A 34 -14.10 -5.94 1.66
CA ILE A 34 -13.15 -7.05 1.81
C ILE A 34 -13.67 -8.35 1.21
N LYS A 35 -14.96 -8.68 1.45
CA LYS A 35 -15.54 -9.99 1.13
C LYS A 35 -16.90 -9.86 0.39
N PRO A 36 -16.91 -9.31 -0.82
CA PRO A 36 -18.15 -9.24 -1.59
C PRO A 36 -18.52 -10.61 -2.21
N PRO A 37 -19.82 -10.91 -2.39
CA PRO A 37 -20.94 -10.16 -1.84
C PRO A 37 -21.12 -10.45 -0.35
N TYR A 38 -21.09 -9.41 0.48
CA TYR A 38 -21.27 -9.54 1.93
C TYR A 38 -22.45 -8.72 2.42
N GLY A 39 -23.23 -9.30 3.31
CA GLY A 39 -24.33 -8.60 3.96
C GLY A 39 -25.64 -8.64 3.18
N ARG A 40 -26.57 -7.80 3.62
CA ARG A 40 -27.95 -7.76 3.10
C ARG A 40 -28.04 -6.87 1.87
N LEU A 41 -28.93 -7.24 0.95
CA LEU A 41 -29.18 -6.52 -0.30
C LEU A 41 -29.59 -5.06 -0.07
N ASP A 42 -30.29 -4.75 1.01
CA ASP A 42 -30.71 -3.38 1.34
C ASP A 42 -29.52 -2.42 1.53
N LYS A 43 -28.37 -2.91 1.99
CA LYS A 43 -27.13 -2.09 2.12
C LYS A 43 -26.54 -1.75 0.75
N TYR A 44 -26.52 -2.72 -0.17
CA TYR A 44 -26.13 -2.46 -1.56
C TYR A 44 -27.10 -1.50 -2.26
N GLN A 45 -28.39 -1.62 -1.97
CA GLN A 45 -29.41 -0.70 -2.50
C GLN A 45 -29.15 0.73 -2.04
N ARG A 46 -28.81 0.94 -0.76
CA ARG A 46 -28.48 2.28 -0.23
C ARG A 46 -27.22 2.84 -0.89
N LEU A 47 -26.16 2.03 -1.04
CA LEU A 47 -24.95 2.42 -1.75
C LEU A 47 -25.26 2.78 -3.20
N SER A 48 -25.99 1.93 -3.91
CA SER A 48 -26.42 2.15 -5.29
C SER A 48 -27.20 3.46 -5.45
N ASN A 49 -28.19 3.69 -4.59
CA ASN A 49 -29.00 4.91 -4.62
C ASN A 49 -28.18 6.18 -4.35
N TYR A 50 -27.24 6.12 -3.38
CA TYR A 50 -26.38 7.25 -3.05
C TYR A 50 -25.38 7.54 -4.15
N LEU A 51 -24.71 6.51 -4.65
CA LEU A 51 -23.65 6.65 -5.65
C LEU A 51 -24.19 6.80 -7.06
N GLY A 52 -25.37 6.29 -7.38
CA GLY A 52 -25.89 6.18 -8.74
C GLY A 52 -25.16 5.10 -9.56
N VAL A 53 -24.61 4.10 -8.89
CA VAL A 53 -23.92 2.95 -9.50
C VAL A 53 -24.81 1.71 -9.38
N PRO A 54 -25.00 0.92 -10.46
CA PRO A 54 -25.87 -0.26 -10.42
C PRO A 54 -25.46 -1.25 -9.32
N ILE A 55 -26.43 -1.85 -8.63
CA ILE A 55 -26.19 -2.88 -7.60
C ILE A 55 -25.33 -4.01 -8.18
N HIS A 56 -25.65 -4.45 -9.40
CA HIS A 56 -24.91 -5.51 -10.08
C HIS A 56 -23.41 -5.21 -10.15
N ALA A 57 -23.03 -3.99 -10.55
CA ALA A 57 -21.62 -3.56 -10.58
C ALA A 57 -20.96 -3.66 -9.20
N LEU A 58 -21.65 -3.23 -8.14
CA LEU A 58 -21.14 -3.26 -6.77
C LEU A 58 -21.00 -4.68 -6.22
N VAL A 59 -21.91 -5.59 -6.57
CA VAL A 59 -21.89 -6.98 -6.09
C VAL A 59 -20.90 -7.85 -6.86
N THR A 60 -20.82 -7.66 -8.19
CA THR A 60 -19.90 -8.44 -9.07
C THR A 60 -18.50 -7.87 -9.14
N ASN A 61 -18.29 -6.72 -8.50
CA ASN A 61 -16.99 -6.01 -8.55
C ASN A 61 -16.60 -5.55 -9.98
N ASP A 62 -17.58 -5.24 -10.81
CA ASP A 62 -17.35 -4.86 -12.20
C ASP A 62 -17.29 -3.34 -12.37
N SER A 63 -16.07 -2.82 -12.44
CA SER A 63 -15.81 -1.39 -12.62
C SER A 63 -16.14 -0.86 -14.03
N THR A 64 -16.32 -1.75 -15.01
CA THR A 64 -16.72 -1.35 -16.37
C THR A 64 -18.17 -0.85 -16.43
N LEU A 65 -18.97 -1.22 -15.44
CA LEU A 65 -20.41 -0.88 -15.34
C LEU A 65 -20.68 0.41 -14.55
N VAL A 66 -19.62 1.14 -14.11
CA VAL A 66 -19.83 2.44 -13.47
C VAL A 66 -20.32 3.45 -14.50
N PRO A 67 -21.52 4.03 -14.33
CA PRO A 67 -22.09 4.92 -15.33
C PRO A 67 -21.41 6.27 -15.36
N LEU A 68 -21.37 6.91 -16.54
CA LEU A 68 -20.76 8.24 -16.69
C LEU A 68 -21.41 9.30 -15.80
N SER A 69 -22.72 9.18 -15.55
CA SER A 69 -23.46 10.06 -14.63
C SER A 69 -22.98 10.02 -13.18
N PHE A 70 -22.24 8.96 -12.77
CA PHE A 70 -21.56 8.92 -11.48
C PHE A 70 -20.54 10.06 -11.35
N PHE A 71 -19.78 10.32 -12.40
CA PHE A 71 -18.71 11.34 -12.40
C PHE A 71 -19.27 12.76 -12.44
N ASP A 72 -20.44 12.95 -13.06
CA ASP A 72 -21.14 14.24 -13.05
C ASP A 72 -21.70 14.55 -11.65
N LYS A 73 -22.25 13.52 -10.98
CA LYS A 73 -22.79 13.62 -9.62
C LYS A 73 -21.69 13.74 -8.55
N HIS A 74 -20.53 13.13 -8.81
CA HIS A 74 -19.41 13.05 -7.90
C HIS A 74 -18.10 13.51 -8.58
N PRO A 75 -17.90 14.81 -8.78
CA PRO A 75 -16.65 15.32 -9.35
C PRO A 75 -15.48 14.98 -8.42
N HIS A 76 -14.31 14.76 -9.02
CA HIS A 76 -13.07 14.53 -8.26
C HIS A 76 -12.87 15.61 -7.19
N ALA A 77 -12.34 15.18 -6.03
CA ALA A 77 -11.88 16.10 -5.00
C ALA A 77 -10.87 17.11 -5.60
N PRO A 78 -10.98 18.41 -5.26
CA PRO A 78 -10.14 19.43 -5.86
C PRO A 78 -8.65 19.16 -5.58
N TYR A 79 -7.83 19.35 -6.61
CA TYR A 79 -6.38 19.21 -6.58
C TYR A 79 -5.75 20.08 -5.48
N ARG A 80 -4.99 19.47 -4.57
CA ARG A 80 -4.11 20.18 -3.64
C ARG A 80 -2.73 20.34 -4.26
N LYS A 81 -2.36 21.58 -4.60
CA LYS A 81 -1.03 21.92 -5.08
C LYS A 81 0.00 21.69 -3.97
N VAL A 82 0.87 20.69 -4.14
CA VAL A 82 2.00 20.45 -3.24
C VAL A 82 3.18 21.33 -3.71
N PRO A 83 3.83 22.10 -2.84
CA PRO A 83 5.01 22.88 -3.22
C PRO A 83 6.14 21.95 -3.64
N SER A 84 6.72 22.17 -4.82
CA SER A 84 7.78 21.34 -5.40
C SER A 84 9.15 22.01 -5.33
N ARG A 85 10.19 21.25 -4.95
CA ARG A 85 11.60 21.66 -5.01
C ARG A 85 12.36 20.69 -5.92
N GLY A 86 13.12 21.20 -6.88
CA GLY A 86 14.12 20.47 -7.69
C GLY A 86 13.66 19.13 -8.27
N SER A 87 14.16 18.02 -7.75
CA SER A 87 13.84 16.65 -8.21
C SER A 87 12.35 16.29 -8.14
N GLN A 88 11.57 16.98 -7.29
CA GLN A 88 10.12 16.79 -7.21
C GLN A 88 9.39 17.33 -8.46
N VAL A 89 9.95 18.32 -9.14
CA VAL A 89 9.37 18.86 -10.39
C VAL A 89 9.44 17.82 -11.48
N LEU A 90 10.59 17.13 -11.59
CA LEU A 90 10.82 16.08 -12.57
C LEU A 90 9.90 14.88 -12.33
N GLY A 91 9.86 14.39 -11.09
CA GLY A 91 8.97 13.29 -10.70
C GLY A 91 7.51 13.62 -11.00
N ARG A 92 7.08 14.85 -10.63
CA ARG A 92 5.71 15.31 -10.89
C ARG A 92 5.34 15.37 -12.37
N ALA A 93 6.28 15.80 -13.22
CA ALA A 93 6.05 15.84 -14.67
C ALA A 93 5.85 14.43 -15.25
N GLY A 94 6.61 13.44 -14.79
CA GLY A 94 6.43 12.04 -15.16
C GLY A 94 5.10 11.46 -14.68
N GLU A 95 4.71 11.76 -13.43
CA GLU A 95 3.41 11.35 -12.87
C GLU A 95 2.23 11.90 -13.69
N GLU A 96 2.28 13.18 -14.11
CA GLU A 96 1.27 13.80 -14.96
C GLU A 96 1.22 13.15 -16.35
N ALA A 97 2.38 12.84 -16.95
CA ALA A 97 2.46 12.17 -18.24
C ALA A 97 1.92 10.75 -18.19
N ALA A 98 2.26 9.99 -17.14
CA ALA A 98 1.73 8.65 -16.91
C ALA A 98 0.20 8.66 -16.73
N PHE A 99 -0.31 9.65 -16.01
CA PHE A 99 -1.75 9.82 -15.81
C PHE A 99 -2.49 10.13 -17.14
N ALA A 100 -1.94 11.02 -17.95
CA ALA A 100 -2.49 11.31 -19.27
C ALA A 100 -2.49 10.05 -20.15
N TYR A 101 -1.36 9.34 -20.20
CA TYR A 101 -1.22 8.09 -20.97
C TYR A 101 -2.27 7.05 -20.56
N GLU A 102 -2.47 6.80 -19.28
CA GLU A 102 -3.44 5.82 -18.79
C GLU A 102 -4.88 6.18 -19.13
N ARG A 103 -5.23 7.46 -19.02
CA ARG A 103 -6.54 7.94 -19.42
C ARG A 103 -6.77 7.77 -20.92
N ASP A 104 -5.84 8.21 -21.75
CA ASP A 104 -5.92 8.08 -23.22
C ASP A 104 -5.99 6.61 -23.64
N ARG A 105 -5.25 5.73 -22.97
CA ARG A 105 -5.30 4.29 -23.19
C ARG A 105 -6.69 3.72 -22.89
N LEU A 106 -7.25 4.04 -21.74
CA LEU A 106 -8.55 3.52 -21.31
C LEU A 106 -9.73 4.16 -22.03
N GLU A 107 -9.66 5.43 -22.44
CA GLU A 107 -10.71 6.10 -23.23
C GLU A 107 -11.05 5.36 -24.52
N LYS A 108 -10.08 4.68 -25.13
CA LYS A 108 -10.28 3.85 -26.33
C LYS A 108 -11.16 2.64 -26.12
N PHE A 109 -11.28 2.15 -24.86
CA PHE A 109 -12.04 0.96 -24.49
C PHE A 109 -13.28 1.27 -23.66
N ASN A 110 -13.12 2.11 -22.65
CA ASN A 110 -14.20 2.43 -21.72
C ASN A 110 -13.95 3.77 -21.04
N LEU A 111 -14.74 4.78 -21.39
CA LEU A 111 -14.63 6.12 -20.83
C LEU A 111 -14.85 6.16 -19.31
N SER A 112 -15.68 5.26 -18.76
CA SER A 112 -15.89 5.18 -17.30
C SER A 112 -14.63 4.69 -16.58
N LEU A 113 -13.90 3.71 -17.14
CA LEU A 113 -12.62 3.27 -16.59
C LEU A 113 -11.57 4.38 -16.65
N ALA A 114 -11.51 5.12 -17.76
CA ALA A 114 -10.60 6.26 -17.90
C ALA A 114 -10.86 7.33 -16.84
N LYS A 115 -12.13 7.60 -16.51
CA LYS A 115 -12.51 8.54 -15.46
C LYS A 115 -12.26 8.02 -14.06
N LEU A 116 -12.25 6.70 -13.84
CA LEU A 116 -11.95 6.06 -12.56
C LEU A 116 -10.46 6.02 -12.22
N VAL A 117 -9.55 6.35 -13.13
CA VAL A 117 -8.11 6.42 -12.84
C VAL A 117 -7.87 7.41 -11.70
N ILE A 118 -7.22 6.94 -10.61
CA ILE A 118 -7.02 7.73 -9.41
C ILE A 118 -5.56 8.18 -9.31
N PRO A 119 -5.25 9.47 -9.51
CA PRO A 119 -3.93 10.01 -9.34
C PRO A 119 -3.65 10.33 -7.86
N HIS A 120 -3.10 9.38 -7.10
CA HIS A 120 -2.80 9.57 -5.68
C HIS A 120 -1.80 10.69 -5.42
N PHE A 121 -0.88 10.91 -6.35
CA PHE A 121 0.04 12.03 -6.31
C PHE A 121 -0.66 13.41 -6.31
N LYS A 122 -1.88 13.52 -6.88
CA LYS A 122 -2.70 14.73 -6.80
C LYS A 122 -3.46 14.86 -5.48
N MET A 123 -3.70 13.75 -4.82
CA MET A 123 -4.50 13.70 -3.59
C MET A 123 -3.66 13.89 -2.31
N GLY A 124 -2.32 13.86 -2.43
CA GLY A 124 -1.40 14.04 -1.32
C GLY A 124 -1.31 12.84 -0.37
N ASN A 125 -1.88 11.68 -0.74
CA ASN A 125 -1.71 10.42 -0.05
C ASN A 125 -0.66 9.55 -0.77
N ARG A 126 0.01 8.69 -0.02
CA ARG A 126 1.06 7.80 -0.55
C ARG A 126 0.78 6.36 -0.14
N PRO A 127 -0.10 5.65 -0.86
CA PRO A 127 -0.48 4.27 -0.52
C PRO A 127 0.57 3.23 -0.95
N GLY A 128 1.78 3.65 -1.37
CA GLY A 128 2.83 2.81 -1.93
C GLY A 128 2.73 2.64 -3.44
N TYR A 129 2.06 3.57 -4.11
CA TYR A 129 1.99 3.73 -5.57
C TYR A 129 1.47 5.13 -5.92
N ASP A 130 1.77 5.62 -7.10
CA ASP A 130 1.40 6.98 -7.52
C ASP A 130 0.00 7.05 -8.10
N MET A 131 -0.48 5.97 -8.73
CA MET A 131 -1.77 5.97 -9.41
C MET A 131 -2.42 4.59 -9.40
N LEU A 132 -3.75 4.56 -9.30
CA LEU A 132 -4.57 3.37 -9.55
C LEU A 132 -5.15 3.49 -10.96
N SER A 133 -4.91 2.49 -11.79
CA SER A 133 -5.50 2.34 -13.12
C SER A 133 -6.14 0.97 -13.28
N PHE A 134 -6.50 0.59 -14.52
CA PHE A 134 -7.26 -0.64 -14.79
C PHE A 134 -6.77 -1.34 -16.06
N THR A 135 -6.95 -2.67 -16.11
CA THR A 135 -6.94 -3.41 -17.37
C THR A 135 -8.18 -3.04 -18.21
N GLU A 136 -8.22 -3.46 -19.46
CA GLU A 136 -9.42 -3.30 -20.31
C GLU A 136 -10.65 -4.04 -19.74
N LYS A 137 -10.41 -5.07 -18.93
CA LYS A 137 -11.45 -5.84 -18.22
C LYS A 137 -11.89 -5.21 -16.90
N GLY A 138 -11.34 -4.04 -16.54
CA GLY A 138 -11.66 -3.35 -15.29
C GLY A 138 -10.93 -3.86 -14.05
N GLU A 139 -9.94 -4.75 -14.20
CA GLU A 139 -9.13 -5.22 -13.09
C GLU A 139 -8.15 -4.11 -12.66
N PRO A 140 -7.94 -3.88 -11.35
CA PRO A 140 -7.07 -2.81 -10.87
C PRO A 140 -5.60 -3.06 -11.20
N ILE A 141 -4.90 -1.97 -11.56
CA ILE A 141 -3.46 -1.91 -11.77
C ILE A 141 -2.89 -0.82 -10.86
N TYR A 142 -1.90 -1.16 -10.04
CA TYR A 142 -1.13 -0.18 -9.27
C TYR A 142 0.06 0.27 -10.09
N ILE A 143 0.26 1.58 -10.22
CA ILE A 143 1.33 2.15 -11.03
C ILE A 143 2.19 3.07 -10.17
N GLU A 144 3.47 2.78 -10.15
CA GLU A 144 4.53 3.64 -9.61
C GLU A 144 5.26 4.31 -10.77
N VAL A 145 5.61 5.57 -10.62
CA VAL A 145 6.27 6.36 -11.67
C VAL A 145 7.68 6.75 -11.26
N LYS A 146 8.65 6.41 -12.08
CA LYS A 146 10.06 6.76 -11.87
C LYS A 146 10.60 7.55 -13.06
N THR A 147 11.04 8.78 -12.82
CA THR A 147 11.48 9.71 -13.87
C THR A 147 12.94 10.12 -13.63
N SER A 148 13.77 10.06 -14.67
CA SER A 148 15.13 10.58 -14.66
C SER A 148 15.39 11.51 -15.85
N ALA A 149 16.29 12.46 -15.67
CA ALA A 149 16.76 13.35 -16.75
C ALA A 149 17.78 12.68 -17.67
N ASP A 150 18.37 11.60 -17.24
CA ASP A 150 19.38 10.81 -17.92
C ASP A 150 18.84 9.47 -18.42
N ASP A 151 19.72 8.70 -19.07
CA ASP A 151 19.40 7.36 -19.61
C ASP A 151 19.65 6.24 -18.59
N SER A 152 19.78 6.55 -17.30
CA SER A 152 19.98 5.52 -16.29
C SER A 152 18.87 4.49 -16.29
N PRO A 153 19.18 3.19 -16.46
CA PRO A 153 18.17 2.14 -16.37
C PRO A 153 17.74 1.91 -14.92
N ASP A 154 18.55 2.31 -13.97
CA ASP A 154 18.34 2.06 -12.54
C ASP A 154 17.31 3.02 -11.94
N TYR A 155 16.54 2.51 -11.01
CA TYR A 155 15.62 3.28 -10.19
C TYR A 155 15.50 2.67 -8.79
N VAL A 156 15.06 3.47 -7.84
CA VAL A 156 14.92 3.04 -6.44
C VAL A 156 13.43 2.96 -6.08
N LEU A 157 13.03 1.85 -5.47
CA LEU A 157 11.76 1.73 -4.79
C LEU A 157 11.94 2.02 -3.30
N THR A 158 11.02 2.78 -2.74
CA THR A 158 10.92 2.91 -1.29
C THR A 158 10.43 1.60 -0.68
N ASN A 159 10.69 1.41 0.61
CA ASN A 159 10.17 0.22 1.31
C ASN A 159 8.63 0.09 1.21
N GLN A 160 7.91 1.22 1.25
CA GLN A 160 6.45 1.22 1.15
C GLN A 160 5.97 0.78 -0.24
N GLU A 161 6.61 1.24 -1.31
CA GLU A 161 6.34 0.84 -2.70
C GLU A 161 6.64 -0.65 -2.89
N TYR A 162 7.80 -1.12 -2.40
CA TYR A 162 8.20 -2.52 -2.48
C TYR A 162 7.22 -3.45 -1.75
N LEU A 163 6.83 -3.12 -0.51
CA LEU A 163 5.87 -3.90 0.26
C LEU A 163 4.49 -3.93 -0.41
N LYS A 164 4.05 -2.80 -0.97
CA LYS A 164 2.78 -2.73 -1.70
C LYS A 164 2.82 -3.59 -2.96
N ALA A 165 3.91 -3.54 -3.73
CA ALA A 165 4.10 -4.34 -4.93
C ALA A 165 4.05 -5.85 -4.62
N ASN A 166 4.78 -6.30 -3.57
CA ASN A 166 4.73 -7.70 -3.15
C ASN A 166 3.33 -8.13 -2.71
N LYS A 167 2.62 -7.28 -1.97
CA LYS A 167 1.23 -7.56 -1.57
C LYS A 167 0.30 -7.67 -2.78
N ALA A 168 0.47 -6.82 -3.78
CA ALA A 168 -0.32 -6.86 -5.00
C ALA A 168 -0.10 -8.19 -5.74
N ILE A 169 1.16 -8.60 -5.93
CA ILE A 169 1.49 -9.89 -6.56
C ILE A 169 0.89 -11.06 -5.79
N ALA A 170 1.01 -11.08 -4.47
CA ALA A 170 0.46 -12.13 -3.62
C ALA A 170 -1.07 -12.26 -3.74
N ASN A 171 -1.75 -11.16 -4.08
CA ASN A 171 -3.20 -11.11 -4.33
C ASN A 171 -3.57 -11.40 -5.80
N GLY A 172 -2.61 -11.68 -6.68
CA GLY A 172 -2.86 -11.82 -8.12
C GLY A 172 -3.16 -10.50 -8.85
N GLU A 173 -2.88 -9.36 -8.20
CA GLU A 173 -3.08 -8.01 -8.75
C GLU A 173 -1.80 -7.54 -9.48
N LYS A 174 -1.95 -6.62 -10.46
CA LYS A 174 -0.81 -6.07 -11.20
C LYS A 174 -0.20 -4.87 -10.48
N TYR A 175 1.13 -4.84 -10.45
CA TYR A 175 1.91 -3.67 -10.04
C TYR A 175 2.92 -3.36 -11.14
N LEU A 176 2.79 -2.19 -11.77
CA LEU A 176 3.62 -1.74 -12.88
C LEU A 176 4.47 -0.54 -12.48
N ILE A 177 5.66 -0.46 -13.05
CA ILE A 177 6.54 0.69 -12.92
C ILE A 177 6.62 1.37 -14.29
N TYR A 178 6.22 2.65 -14.32
CA TYR A 178 6.36 3.50 -15.50
C TYR A 178 7.66 4.26 -15.39
N ARG A 179 8.66 3.80 -16.12
CA ARG A 179 10.00 4.37 -16.13
C ARG A 179 10.15 5.36 -17.28
N PHE A 180 10.32 6.64 -16.94
CA PHE A 180 10.68 7.68 -17.90
C PHE A 180 12.18 7.96 -17.79
N THR A 181 12.90 7.92 -18.92
CA THR A 181 14.33 8.27 -19.04
C THR A 181 14.51 9.40 -20.04
N ASN A 182 15.63 10.12 -19.97
CA ASN A 182 15.95 11.27 -20.83
C ASN A 182 14.83 12.32 -20.87
N TRP A 183 14.18 12.55 -19.72
CA TRP A 183 13.02 13.45 -19.63
C TRP A 183 13.31 14.86 -20.19
N GLY A 184 12.43 15.34 -21.07
CA GLY A 184 12.54 16.68 -21.65
C GLY A 184 13.54 16.80 -22.81
N THR A 185 14.03 15.68 -23.33
CA THR A 185 14.90 15.63 -24.51
C THR A 185 14.19 14.93 -25.67
N ASP A 186 14.73 15.04 -26.88
CA ASP A 186 14.24 14.31 -28.07
C ASP A 186 14.38 12.79 -27.94
N SER A 187 15.24 12.33 -27.00
CA SER A 187 15.48 10.91 -26.68
C SER A 187 14.61 10.41 -25.56
N GLN A 188 13.62 11.16 -25.10
CA GLN A 188 12.73 10.74 -24.01
C GLN A 188 12.06 9.41 -24.33
N ARG A 189 12.09 8.50 -23.37
CA ARG A 189 11.47 7.18 -23.49
C ARG A 189 10.60 6.89 -22.26
N MET A 190 9.53 6.12 -22.48
CA MET A 190 8.73 5.50 -21.44
C MET A 190 8.81 3.97 -21.58
N THR A 191 9.18 3.29 -20.52
CA THR A 191 9.20 1.83 -20.43
C THR A 191 8.21 1.40 -19.35
N ILE A 192 7.35 0.45 -19.66
CA ILE A 192 6.43 -0.17 -18.71
C ILE A 192 7.05 -1.47 -18.23
N ILE A 193 7.27 -1.59 -16.94
CA ILE A 193 7.93 -2.72 -16.31
C ILE A 193 6.92 -3.42 -15.40
N ASP A 194 6.71 -4.73 -15.60
CA ASP A 194 5.94 -5.55 -14.67
C ASP A 194 6.84 -5.94 -13.48
N PHE A 195 6.48 -5.49 -12.30
CA PHE A 195 7.25 -5.75 -11.08
C PHE A 195 7.39 -7.25 -10.79
N LYS A 196 6.38 -8.05 -11.11
CA LYS A 196 6.43 -9.50 -10.92
C LYS A 196 7.49 -10.13 -11.81
N GLU A 197 7.48 -9.80 -13.11
CA GLU A 197 8.48 -10.32 -14.06
C GLU A 197 9.89 -9.90 -13.67
N GLN A 198 10.09 -8.63 -13.30
CA GLN A 198 11.38 -8.12 -12.88
C GLN A 198 11.91 -8.81 -11.62
N LYS A 199 11.01 -9.12 -10.67
CA LYS A 199 11.35 -9.87 -9.46
C LYS A 199 11.72 -11.32 -9.76
N GLU A 200 10.96 -12.00 -10.62
CA GLU A 200 11.22 -13.38 -11.03
C GLU A 200 12.54 -13.51 -11.81
N ASN A 201 12.92 -12.48 -12.56
CA ASN A 201 14.21 -12.41 -13.27
C ASN A 201 15.41 -12.09 -12.36
N GLY A 202 15.19 -11.83 -11.08
CA GLY A 202 16.24 -11.46 -10.13
C GLY A 202 16.84 -10.07 -10.34
N GLU A 203 16.11 -9.18 -11.02
CA GLU A 203 16.54 -7.81 -11.32
C GLU A 203 16.25 -6.83 -10.18
N ILE A 204 15.55 -7.28 -9.11
CA ILE A 204 15.29 -6.49 -7.92
C ILE A 204 16.17 -6.99 -6.79
N TRP A 205 17.13 -6.17 -6.40
CA TRP A 205 17.95 -6.42 -5.23
C TRP A 205 18.01 -5.20 -4.32
N PRO A 206 18.23 -5.38 -3.02
CA PRO A 206 18.38 -4.27 -2.10
C PRO A 206 19.66 -3.50 -2.43
N SER A 207 19.52 -2.32 -3.07
CA SER A 207 20.65 -1.47 -3.47
C SER A 207 21.24 -0.67 -2.31
N THR A 208 20.49 -0.52 -1.23
CA THR A 208 20.95 0.21 -0.03
C THR A 208 20.19 -0.26 1.20
N PHE A 209 20.90 -0.83 2.16
CA PHE A 209 20.45 -0.75 3.54
C PHE A 209 20.74 0.68 3.99
N MET A 210 19.80 1.61 3.82
CA MET A 210 19.88 2.86 4.54
C MET A 210 19.65 2.55 6.02
N CYS A 211 20.74 2.26 6.72
CA CYS A 211 20.79 2.36 8.16
C CYS A 211 20.72 3.85 8.51
N SER A 212 19.52 4.43 8.50
CA SER A 212 19.34 5.70 9.14
C SER A 212 19.27 5.43 10.64
N THR A 213 20.05 6.16 11.40
CA THR A 213 20.02 6.17 12.87
C THR A 213 18.63 6.60 13.43
N ILE A 214 17.64 6.83 12.59
CA ILE A 214 16.31 7.35 12.92
C ILE A 214 15.17 6.55 12.22
N SER A 215 15.45 5.56 11.39
CA SER A 215 14.37 4.79 10.79
C SER A 215 14.09 3.54 11.62
N LYS A 216 12.83 3.36 11.94
CA LYS A 216 12.25 2.16 12.53
C LYS A 216 12.34 0.97 11.56
N VAL A 217 13.56 0.50 11.26
CA VAL A 217 13.73 -0.91 10.88
C VAL A 217 13.19 -1.67 12.08
N PRO A 218 12.32 -2.66 11.92
CA PRO A 218 11.94 -3.50 13.04
C PRO A 218 13.20 -4.17 13.55
N VAL A 219 13.86 -3.52 14.53
CA VAL A 219 14.98 -4.10 15.24
C VAL A 219 14.34 -5.13 16.15
N THR A 220 14.63 -6.38 15.91
CA THR A 220 14.29 -7.40 16.89
C THR A 220 15.46 -7.55 17.84
N THR A 221 15.18 -7.55 19.11
CA THR A 221 16.20 -7.88 20.13
C THR A 221 16.37 -9.38 20.22
N GLY A 222 17.49 -9.82 20.80
CA GLY A 222 17.71 -11.23 21.12
C GLY A 222 16.59 -11.84 21.93
N ILE A 223 15.87 -11.04 22.73
CA ILE A 223 14.68 -11.49 23.48
C ILE A 223 13.67 -12.19 22.57
N ARG A 224 13.30 -11.56 21.48
CA ARG A 224 12.33 -12.13 20.53
C ARG A 224 12.86 -13.39 19.85
N LEU A 225 14.10 -13.33 19.35
CA LEU A 225 14.70 -14.44 18.59
C LEU A 225 14.79 -15.69 19.45
N HIS A 226 15.27 -15.55 20.69
CA HIS A 226 15.42 -16.69 21.58
C HIS A 226 14.07 -17.19 22.13
N ARG A 227 13.08 -16.31 22.34
CA ARG A 227 11.72 -16.73 22.68
C ARG A 227 11.10 -17.58 21.56
N GLU A 228 11.20 -17.13 20.30
CA GLU A 228 10.66 -17.86 19.15
C GLU A 228 11.42 -19.18 18.91
N ALA A 229 12.73 -19.20 19.14
CA ALA A 229 13.52 -20.43 19.07
C ALA A 229 13.12 -21.47 20.12
N CYS A 230 12.65 -21.03 21.30
CA CYS A 230 12.10 -21.90 22.34
C CYS A 230 10.63 -22.27 22.09
N GLY A 231 10.02 -21.81 21.00
CA GLY A 231 8.61 -22.07 20.70
C GLY A 231 7.60 -21.38 21.63
N MET A 232 8.05 -20.41 22.43
CA MET A 232 7.24 -19.72 23.43
C MET A 232 6.47 -18.55 22.78
N SER A 233 5.17 -18.46 23.01
CA SER A 233 4.36 -17.32 22.59
C SER A 233 4.68 -16.07 23.41
N LYS A 234 4.36 -14.87 22.88
CA LYS A 234 4.51 -13.61 23.62
C LYS A 234 3.67 -13.58 24.90
N SER A 235 2.47 -14.14 24.84
CA SER A 235 1.57 -14.17 25.98
C SER A 235 2.16 -15.01 27.11
N GLU A 236 2.64 -16.22 26.79
CA GLU A 236 3.27 -17.11 27.77
C GLU A 236 4.49 -16.46 28.41
N GLN A 237 5.39 -15.85 27.63
CA GLN A 237 6.56 -15.19 28.21
C GLN A 237 6.17 -13.99 29.09
N ALA A 238 5.19 -13.19 28.64
CA ALA A 238 4.71 -12.05 29.41
C ALA A 238 4.09 -12.50 30.74
N ASP A 239 3.32 -13.58 30.74
CA ASP A 239 2.73 -14.18 31.95
C ASP A 239 3.80 -14.69 32.92
N TYR A 240 4.83 -15.40 32.43
CA TYR A 240 5.97 -15.83 33.23
C TYR A 240 6.74 -14.66 33.87
N LEU A 241 6.82 -13.55 33.15
CA LEU A 241 7.49 -12.35 33.62
C LEU A 241 6.60 -11.48 34.53
N GLY A 242 5.29 -11.71 34.55
CA GLY A 242 4.32 -10.88 35.26
C GLY A 242 4.20 -9.48 34.69
N ILE A 243 4.35 -9.32 33.34
CA ILE A 243 4.24 -8.06 32.65
C ILE A 243 3.14 -8.14 31.57
N GLN A 244 2.71 -6.98 31.08
CA GLN A 244 1.76 -6.95 29.97
C GLN A 244 2.45 -7.32 28.64
N THR A 245 1.76 -8.05 27.78
CA THR A 245 2.26 -8.47 26.44
C THR A 245 2.72 -7.28 25.58
N CYS A 246 2.08 -6.11 25.73
CA CYS A 246 2.49 -4.89 25.03
C CYS A 246 3.85 -4.34 25.53
N HIS A 247 4.19 -4.52 26.81
CA HIS A 247 5.50 -4.16 27.34
C HIS A 247 6.59 -5.09 26.82
N LEU A 248 6.34 -6.41 26.80
CA LEU A 248 7.26 -7.37 26.20
C LEU A 248 7.52 -7.06 24.73
N TRP A 249 6.46 -6.74 23.95
CA TRP A 249 6.60 -6.34 22.55
C TRP A 249 7.53 -5.13 22.37
N ARG A 250 7.43 -4.11 23.24
CA ARG A 250 8.30 -2.92 23.18
C ARG A 250 9.75 -3.23 23.49
N TYR A 251 10.02 -4.19 24.38
CA TYR A 251 11.37 -4.66 24.65
C TYR A 251 11.91 -5.50 23.49
N GLU A 252 11.08 -6.36 22.90
CA GLU A 252 11.43 -7.18 21.74
C GLU A 252 11.73 -6.35 20.49
N THR A 253 11.04 -5.24 20.30
CA THR A 253 11.25 -4.32 19.16
C THR A 253 12.34 -3.28 19.44
N GLY A 254 12.87 -3.23 20.65
CA GLY A 254 13.84 -2.22 21.06
C GLY A 254 13.27 -0.81 21.15
N GLU A 255 11.94 -0.66 21.12
CA GLU A 255 11.26 0.61 21.32
C GLU A 255 11.51 1.16 22.72
N TYR A 256 11.57 0.28 23.71
CA TYR A 256 11.95 0.57 25.08
C TYR A 256 13.17 -0.24 25.49
N GLN A 257 14.01 0.37 26.33
CA GLN A 257 15.13 -0.33 26.96
C GLN A 257 14.57 -1.29 28.03
N CYS A 258 14.89 -2.57 27.89
CA CYS A 258 14.49 -3.56 28.88
C CYS A 258 15.28 -3.33 30.20
N PRO A 259 14.63 -3.28 31.36
CA PRO A 259 15.30 -3.20 32.65
C PRO A 259 16.24 -4.39 32.88
N VAL A 260 17.35 -4.17 33.60
CA VAL A 260 18.38 -5.21 33.83
C VAL A 260 17.82 -6.40 34.63
N ASP A 261 16.98 -6.15 35.62
CA ASP A 261 16.31 -7.19 36.39
C ASP A 261 15.40 -8.06 35.53
N LEU A 262 14.76 -7.45 34.53
CA LEU A 262 13.92 -8.18 33.58
C LEU A 262 14.76 -9.00 32.61
N TYR A 263 15.92 -8.48 32.15
CA TYR A 263 16.86 -9.26 31.33
C TYR A 263 17.36 -10.52 32.09
N LEU A 264 17.68 -10.41 33.38
CA LEU A 264 18.07 -11.56 34.22
C LEU A 264 16.98 -12.62 34.23
N ARG A 265 15.73 -12.23 34.47
CA ARG A 265 14.59 -13.16 34.50
C ARG A 265 14.32 -13.80 33.12
N ILE A 266 14.44 -13.02 32.03
CA ILE A 266 14.32 -13.55 30.66
C ILE A 266 15.45 -14.53 30.36
N SER A 267 16.68 -14.22 30.76
CA SER A 267 17.85 -15.11 30.66
C SER A 267 17.62 -16.45 31.34
N GLU A 268 17.09 -16.43 32.57
CA GLU A 268 16.75 -17.64 33.34
C GLU A 268 15.65 -18.48 32.64
N ILE A 269 14.58 -17.84 32.18
CA ILE A 269 13.44 -18.51 31.52
C ILE A 269 13.86 -19.14 30.18
N LEU A 270 14.67 -18.44 29.39
CA LEU A 270 15.08 -18.90 28.07
C LEU A 270 16.37 -19.71 28.05
N GLY A 271 17.12 -19.74 29.16
CA GLY A 271 18.43 -20.41 29.26
C GLY A 271 19.50 -19.77 28.37
N VAL A 272 19.45 -18.45 28.15
CA VAL A 272 20.31 -17.69 27.20
C VAL A 272 21.04 -16.59 27.96
N GLU A 273 22.33 -16.43 27.67
CA GLU A 273 23.15 -15.35 28.24
C GLU A 273 22.60 -13.95 27.94
N ILE A 274 22.71 -13.02 28.89
CA ILE A 274 22.14 -11.66 28.79
C ILE A 274 22.68 -10.91 27.59
N ASP A 275 23.98 -11.07 27.28
CA ASP A 275 24.62 -10.39 26.15
C ASP A 275 23.93 -10.72 24.82
N LYS A 276 23.53 -11.98 24.62
CA LYS A 276 22.79 -12.43 23.45
C LYS A 276 21.35 -11.89 23.41
N LEU A 277 20.74 -11.72 24.55
CA LEU A 277 19.39 -11.12 24.65
C LEU A 277 19.43 -9.62 24.35
N ALA A 278 20.51 -8.94 24.70
CA ALA A 278 20.70 -7.51 24.47
C ALA A 278 21.15 -7.18 23.02
N GLU A 279 21.60 -8.16 22.26
CA GLU A 279 21.96 -7.98 20.86
C GLU A 279 20.76 -7.51 20.05
N LYS A 280 21.02 -6.56 19.15
CA LYS A 280 20.02 -6.05 18.20
C LYS A 280 20.22 -6.71 16.85
N TYR A 281 19.23 -7.39 16.36
CA TYR A 281 19.24 -8.06 15.08
C TYR A 281 18.37 -7.29 14.09
N CYS A 282 18.90 -7.01 12.91
CA CYS A 282 18.04 -6.60 11.78
C CYS A 282 17.24 -7.84 11.35
N THR A 283 15.93 -7.83 11.52
CA THR A 283 15.09 -8.89 10.96
C THR A 283 15.17 -8.81 9.44
N ASN A 284 15.89 -9.75 8.83
CA ASN A 284 15.76 -9.98 7.39
C ASN A 284 14.29 -10.32 7.12
N ILE A 285 13.63 -9.44 6.33
CA ILE A 285 12.23 -9.61 5.90
C ILE A 285 12.15 -10.75 4.84
N PHE A 286 13.11 -11.65 4.81
CA PHE A 286 13.17 -12.78 3.88
C PHE A 286 13.04 -14.10 4.65
N SER A 287 11.82 -14.44 4.99
CA SER A 287 11.37 -15.82 5.19
C SER A 287 9.88 -15.90 4.92
#